data_574676bf3379b48e304e5ddf5d68dba1
#
_entry.id   574676bf3379b48e304e5ddf5d68dba1
#
_cell.length_a   1.000
_cell.length_b   1.000
_cell.length_c   1.000
_cell.angle_alpha   90.00
_cell.angle_beta   90.00
_cell.angle_gamma   90.00
#
_symmetry.space_group_name_H-M   'P 1'
#
loop_
_entity.id
_entity.type
_entity.pdbx_description
1 polymer ?
#
loop_
_entity_poly.entity_id
_entity_poly.type
_entity_poly.pdbx_seq_one_letter_code
_entity_poly.pdbx_strand_id
1 'polypeptide(L)'
;MKIFRDGILTGRVAFVTGGGTGITGGVARVLAEAGAHVALVSRTIEHLEPAAKAINDARVRSPSVSEGNSAENPSTGEAFAVAADVRKPDEVAGAISATVERFGKIDIVVNGAAGNFLCKADELSPNGFGTVVDIDLKGTFNVCRAAFEELKKNRGQILNISATLHYLGTPMQLHVSAAKAGVDALTRNLAVEWGRHGIRVNAIAPGPIGDTEGMKRLVPEPIKEKLRQRIPLGRFGMIQDIENAAVFLCSDAANFINGAVLVVDGGHWLAANQLPDL
;
A
#
# COMPACT_ATOMS: atom_id res chain seq x y z
N MET A 1 12.12 11.17 16.66
CA MET A 1 12.90 9.93 16.93
C MET A 1 12.69 8.99 15.77
N LYS A 2 13.75 8.57 15.07
CA LYS A 2 13.62 7.58 13.98
C LYS A 2 13.32 6.21 14.60
N ILE A 3 12.26 5.55 14.13
CA ILE A 3 11.84 4.23 14.63
C ILE A 3 12.70 3.13 14.00
N PHE A 4 13.04 3.28 12.71
CA PHE A 4 13.89 2.35 11.97
C PHE A 4 15.26 2.99 11.72
N ARG A 5 16.31 2.14 11.62
CA ARG A 5 17.64 2.61 11.21
C ARG A 5 17.60 3.09 9.76
N ASP A 6 18.47 4.05 9.44
CA ASP A 6 18.63 4.53 8.08
C ASP A 6 19.07 3.40 7.14
N GLY A 7 18.58 3.42 5.92
CA GLY A 7 18.96 2.48 4.88
C GLY A 7 18.52 1.02 5.12
N ILE A 8 17.53 0.76 5.98
CA ILE A 8 17.05 -0.62 6.27
C ILE A 8 16.59 -1.37 5.01
N LEU A 9 16.20 -0.62 3.96
CA LEU A 9 15.77 -1.14 2.65
C LEU A 9 16.77 -0.83 1.52
N THR A 10 17.99 -0.41 1.84
CA THR A 10 19.01 -0.10 0.82
C THR A 10 19.23 -1.29 -0.12
N GLY A 11 19.29 -0.98 -1.43
CA GLY A 11 19.47 -1.98 -2.46
C GLY A 11 18.19 -2.76 -2.81
N ARG A 12 17.02 -2.44 -2.22
CA ARG A 12 15.71 -2.96 -2.63
C ARG A 12 15.06 -2.07 -3.68
N VAL A 13 14.20 -2.66 -4.49
CA VAL A 13 13.37 -1.98 -5.48
C VAL A 13 11.90 -2.29 -5.20
N ALA A 14 11.09 -1.25 -5.02
CA ALA A 14 9.66 -1.36 -4.77
C ALA A 14 8.84 -0.89 -5.98
N PHE A 15 7.87 -1.69 -6.39
CA PHE A 15 6.83 -1.36 -7.38
C PHE A 15 5.54 -1.04 -6.64
N VAL A 16 5.05 0.20 -6.70
CA VAL A 16 3.96 0.68 -5.86
C VAL A 16 2.79 1.18 -6.70
N THR A 17 1.70 0.42 -6.75
CA THR A 17 0.48 0.85 -7.45
C THR A 17 -0.35 1.79 -6.59
N GLY A 18 -0.94 2.84 -7.21
CA GLY A 18 -1.58 3.91 -6.46
C GLY A 18 -0.58 4.82 -5.73
N GLY A 19 0.70 4.77 -6.09
CA GLY A 19 1.82 5.38 -5.36
C GLY A 19 1.92 6.90 -5.44
N GLY A 20 0.99 7.59 -6.12
CA GLY A 20 1.05 9.05 -6.27
C GLY A 20 0.47 9.84 -5.10
N THR A 21 -0.48 9.29 -4.34
CA THR A 21 -1.21 10.03 -3.29
C THR A 21 -1.69 9.11 -2.16
N GLY A 22 -2.21 9.72 -1.09
CA GLY A 22 -2.86 9.02 0.02
C GLY A 22 -1.94 8.03 0.73
N ILE A 23 -2.52 6.93 1.21
CA ILE A 23 -1.81 5.89 1.98
C ILE A 23 -0.63 5.34 1.18
N THR A 24 -0.85 4.95 -0.07
CA THR A 24 0.21 4.34 -0.89
C THR A 24 1.26 5.31 -1.38
N GLY A 25 0.91 6.59 -1.57
CA GLY A 25 1.89 7.66 -1.78
C GLY A 25 2.81 7.83 -0.57
N GLY A 26 2.25 7.80 0.64
CA GLY A 26 3.01 7.79 1.89
C GLY A 26 3.90 6.56 2.01
N VAL A 27 3.35 5.37 1.73
CA VAL A 27 4.14 4.11 1.74
C VAL A 27 5.30 4.20 0.74
N ALA A 28 5.07 4.66 -0.49
CA ALA A 28 6.14 4.82 -1.48
C ALA A 28 7.24 5.75 -0.97
N ARG A 29 6.85 6.89 -0.38
CA ARG A 29 7.77 7.87 0.20
C ARG A 29 8.62 7.25 1.32
N VAL A 30 7.99 6.59 2.29
CA VAL A 30 8.74 6.03 3.43
C VAL A 30 9.64 4.86 3.03
N LEU A 31 9.26 4.05 2.04
CA LEU A 31 10.14 3.00 1.50
C LEU A 31 11.37 3.64 0.82
N ALA A 32 11.20 4.75 0.09
CA ALA A 32 12.31 5.49 -0.47
C ALA A 32 13.21 6.12 0.61
N GLU A 33 12.64 6.73 1.65
CA GLU A 33 13.35 7.25 2.81
C GLU A 33 14.12 6.15 3.56
N ALA A 34 13.61 4.92 3.54
CA ALA A 34 14.26 3.74 4.09
C ALA A 34 15.36 3.14 3.17
N GLY A 35 15.58 3.72 1.99
CA GLY A 35 16.67 3.38 1.07
C GLY A 35 16.26 2.55 -0.16
N ALA A 36 14.99 2.19 -0.34
CA ALA A 36 14.54 1.46 -1.53
C ALA A 36 14.35 2.40 -2.73
N HIS A 37 14.75 1.98 -3.94
CA HIS A 37 14.26 2.62 -5.16
C HIS A 37 12.77 2.30 -5.33
N VAL A 38 11.98 3.26 -5.84
CA VAL A 38 10.53 3.10 -5.95
C VAL A 38 10.01 3.44 -7.34
N ALA A 39 9.29 2.52 -7.96
CA ALA A 39 8.47 2.79 -9.13
C ALA A 39 7.05 3.14 -8.68
N LEU A 40 6.62 4.36 -8.93
CA LEU A 40 5.27 4.86 -8.65
C LEU A 40 4.38 4.58 -9.85
N VAL A 41 3.27 3.87 -9.66
CA VAL A 41 2.41 3.41 -10.75
C VAL A 41 0.98 3.84 -10.55
N SER A 42 0.40 4.51 -11.52
CA SER A 42 -1.04 4.77 -11.63
C SER A 42 -1.44 5.03 -13.08
N ARG A 43 -2.73 5.18 -13.33
CA ARG A 43 -3.26 5.44 -14.70
C ARG A 43 -2.78 6.75 -15.30
N THR A 44 -2.48 7.74 -14.47
CA THR A 44 -2.27 9.13 -14.86
C THR A 44 -0.89 9.58 -14.37
N ILE A 45 -0.01 9.87 -15.30
CA ILE A 45 1.39 10.25 -15.01
C ILE A 45 1.47 11.56 -14.23
N GLU A 46 0.56 12.50 -14.50
CA GLU A 46 0.48 13.82 -13.88
C GLU A 46 0.28 13.76 -12.35
N HIS A 47 -0.25 12.65 -11.84
CA HIS A 47 -0.36 12.41 -10.39
C HIS A 47 0.89 11.79 -9.79
N LEU A 48 1.73 11.16 -10.61
CA LEU A 48 2.94 10.46 -10.16
C LEU A 48 4.18 11.35 -10.17
N GLU A 49 4.32 12.20 -11.20
CA GLU A 49 5.49 13.07 -11.36
C GLU A 49 5.76 13.99 -10.15
N PRO A 50 4.74 14.68 -9.57
CA PRO A 50 4.97 15.48 -8.38
C PRO A 50 5.47 14.66 -7.18
N ALA A 51 4.93 13.45 -6.98
CA ALA A 51 5.34 12.55 -5.92
C ALA A 51 6.77 12.03 -6.14
N ALA A 52 7.09 11.59 -7.36
CA ALA A 52 8.44 11.16 -7.73
C ALA A 52 9.45 12.30 -7.56
N LYS A 53 9.10 13.50 -8.02
CA LYS A 53 9.94 14.68 -7.85
C LYS A 53 10.19 15.00 -6.37
N ALA A 54 9.16 14.97 -5.53
CA ALA A 54 9.29 15.25 -4.11
C ALA A 54 10.25 14.25 -3.41
N ILE A 55 10.17 12.96 -3.75
CA ILE A 55 11.08 11.92 -3.24
C ILE A 55 12.51 12.20 -3.73
N ASN A 56 12.70 12.48 -5.02
CA ASN A 56 14.03 12.73 -5.59
C ASN A 56 14.65 14.02 -5.05
N ASP A 57 13.87 15.09 -4.85
CA ASP A 57 14.34 16.33 -4.23
C ASP A 57 14.79 16.12 -2.76
N ALA A 58 14.06 15.26 -2.01
CA ALA A 58 14.44 14.91 -0.63
C ALA A 58 15.74 14.09 -0.59
N ARG A 59 15.95 13.20 -1.57
CA ARG A 59 17.21 12.44 -1.74
C ARG A 59 18.42 13.35 -1.89
N VAL A 60 18.32 14.41 -2.68
CA VAL A 60 19.41 15.37 -2.94
C VAL A 60 19.74 16.21 -1.69
N ARG A 61 18.73 16.50 -0.84
CA ARG A 61 18.88 17.31 0.38
C ARG A 61 19.39 16.52 1.58
N SER A 62 19.38 15.21 1.56
CA SER A 62 19.91 14.39 2.66
C SER A 62 21.42 14.55 2.69
N PRO A 63 22.01 15.06 3.80
CA PRO A 63 23.46 15.18 3.91
C PRO A 63 24.06 13.76 3.85
N SER A 64 25.06 13.58 3.00
CA SER A 64 25.90 12.38 3.03
C SER A 64 26.53 12.27 4.42
N VAL A 65 26.17 11.24 5.18
CA VAL A 65 26.88 10.92 6.41
C VAL A 65 28.21 10.28 6.00
N SER A 66 29.21 11.10 5.77
CA SER A 66 30.60 10.75 6.05
C SER A 66 31.55 11.84 5.53
N GLU A 67 32.12 12.61 6.38
CA GLU A 67 33.51 13.03 6.23
C GLU A 67 34.35 11.75 6.42
N GLY A 68 34.82 11.17 5.34
CA GLY A 68 35.80 10.09 5.38
C GLY A 68 35.46 8.88 4.51
N ASN A 69 35.92 8.90 3.26
CA ASN A 69 36.06 7.83 2.29
C ASN A 69 34.83 7.38 1.48
N SER A 70 34.81 7.86 0.26
CA SER A 70 34.34 7.25 -1.02
C SER A 70 33.41 6.05 -0.95
N ALA A 71 32.14 6.30 -1.11
CA ALA A 71 31.14 5.73 -1.99
C ALA A 71 29.79 6.32 -1.56
N GLU A 72 29.26 7.21 -2.37
CA GLU A 72 27.92 7.76 -2.21
C GLU A 72 26.90 6.62 -2.16
N ASN A 73 26.44 6.29 -0.97
CA ASN A 73 25.23 5.50 -0.79
C ASN A 73 24.18 6.45 -0.23
N PRO A 74 23.38 7.12 -1.10
CA PRO A 74 22.36 8.03 -0.62
C PRO A 74 21.40 7.25 0.28
N SER A 75 21.16 7.76 1.50
CA SER A 75 20.26 7.11 2.47
C SER A 75 18.82 6.98 1.98
N THR A 76 18.46 7.71 0.92
CA THR A 76 17.15 7.73 0.29
C THR A 76 17.22 7.15 -1.12
N GLY A 77 16.28 6.25 -1.47
CA GLY A 77 16.17 5.67 -2.81
C GLY A 77 15.65 6.67 -3.85
N GLU A 78 15.79 6.30 -5.12
CA GLU A 78 15.29 7.07 -6.26
C GLU A 78 13.84 6.70 -6.55
N ALA A 79 13.02 7.68 -7.00
CA ALA A 79 11.66 7.47 -7.48
C ALA A 79 11.56 7.58 -9.00
N PHE A 80 10.77 6.69 -9.61
CA PHE A 80 10.48 6.62 -11.03
C PHE A 80 8.96 6.53 -11.24
N ALA A 81 8.39 7.35 -12.11
CA ALA A 81 6.96 7.39 -12.41
C ALA A 81 6.64 6.59 -13.68
N VAL A 82 5.64 5.70 -13.61
CA VAL A 82 5.20 4.87 -14.74
C VAL A 82 3.67 4.86 -14.81
N ALA A 83 3.11 5.20 -15.99
CA ALA A 83 1.67 5.10 -16.20
C ALA A 83 1.24 3.67 -16.52
N ALA A 84 0.27 3.11 -15.77
CA ALA A 84 -0.39 1.85 -16.08
C ALA A 84 -1.74 1.74 -15.37
N ASP A 85 -2.73 1.17 -16.05
CA ASP A 85 -4.01 0.78 -15.47
C ASP A 85 -3.93 -0.67 -14.99
N VAL A 86 -4.06 -0.89 -13.68
CA VAL A 86 -3.98 -2.25 -13.07
C VAL A 86 -5.04 -3.22 -13.61
N ARG A 87 -6.13 -2.71 -14.23
CA ARG A 87 -7.16 -3.53 -14.89
C ARG A 87 -6.68 -4.16 -16.19
N LYS A 88 -5.58 -3.66 -16.76
CA LYS A 88 -5.04 -4.05 -18.07
C LYS A 88 -3.73 -4.81 -17.89
N PRO A 89 -3.74 -6.13 -18.02
CA PRO A 89 -2.54 -6.96 -17.80
C PRO A 89 -1.32 -6.52 -18.63
N ASP A 90 -1.53 -6.11 -19.88
CA ASP A 90 -0.43 -5.71 -20.77
C ASP A 90 0.22 -4.39 -20.33
N GLU A 91 -0.58 -3.41 -19.85
CA GLU A 91 -0.02 -2.18 -19.29
C GLU A 91 0.76 -2.46 -18.00
N VAL A 92 0.25 -3.36 -17.15
CA VAL A 92 0.96 -3.80 -15.94
C VAL A 92 2.27 -4.48 -16.30
N ALA A 93 2.28 -5.40 -17.27
CA ALA A 93 3.50 -6.07 -17.72
C ALA A 93 4.52 -5.07 -18.27
N GLY A 94 4.07 -4.07 -19.05
CA GLY A 94 4.93 -2.98 -19.53
C GLY A 94 5.55 -2.16 -18.40
N ALA A 95 4.77 -1.83 -17.36
CA ALA A 95 5.26 -1.09 -16.19
C ALA A 95 6.27 -1.91 -15.36
N ILE A 96 6.06 -3.22 -15.20
CA ILE A 96 7.03 -4.14 -14.58
C ILE A 96 8.34 -4.13 -15.39
N SER A 97 8.26 -4.30 -16.71
CA SER A 97 9.45 -4.29 -17.59
C SER A 97 10.21 -2.97 -17.50
N ALA A 98 9.52 -1.83 -17.56
CA ALA A 98 10.14 -0.51 -17.43
C ALA A 98 10.82 -0.31 -16.06
N THR A 99 10.24 -0.87 -14.99
CA THR A 99 10.84 -0.83 -13.65
C THR A 99 12.13 -1.67 -13.59
N VAL A 100 12.11 -2.87 -14.19
CA VAL A 100 13.28 -3.76 -14.25
C VAL A 100 14.36 -3.13 -15.14
N GLU A 101 14.00 -2.53 -16.26
CA GLU A 101 14.96 -1.80 -17.11
C GLU A 101 15.63 -0.64 -16.37
N ARG A 102 14.86 0.11 -15.56
CA ARG A 102 15.37 1.26 -14.80
C ARG A 102 16.23 0.86 -13.62
N PHE A 103 15.84 -0.15 -12.84
CA PHE A 103 16.46 -0.48 -11.55
C PHE A 103 17.05 -1.88 -11.46
N GLY A 104 16.96 -2.68 -12.52
CA GLY A 104 17.56 -4.00 -12.64
C GLY A 104 16.78 -5.16 -12.00
N LYS A 105 15.77 -4.87 -11.16
CA LYS A 105 14.99 -5.88 -10.42
C LYS A 105 13.71 -5.32 -9.78
N ILE A 106 12.91 -6.21 -9.18
CA ILE A 106 11.83 -5.86 -8.25
C ILE A 106 11.93 -6.79 -7.04
N ASP A 107 12.05 -6.22 -5.84
CA ASP A 107 12.09 -6.96 -4.57
C ASP A 107 10.77 -6.85 -3.81
N ILE A 108 10.05 -5.74 -3.96
CA ILE A 108 8.85 -5.41 -3.20
C ILE A 108 7.75 -4.99 -4.18
N VAL A 109 6.57 -5.56 -4.03
CA VAL A 109 5.36 -5.08 -4.70
C VAL A 109 4.40 -4.56 -3.64
N VAL A 110 3.92 -3.32 -3.80
CA VAL A 110 2.86 -2.74 -2.97
C VAL A 110 1.61 -2.55 -3.81
N ASN A 111 0.55 -3.29 -3.51
CA ASN A 111 -0.73 -3.17 -4.18
C ASN A 111 -1.64 -2.22 -3.42
N GLY A 112 -1.79 -1.00 -3.92
CA GLY A 112 -2.62 0.02 -3.31
C GLY A 112 -3.48 0.82 -4.29
N ALA A 113 -3.50 0.46 -5.58
CA ALA A 113 -4.49 0.99 -6.49
C ALA A 113 -5.89 0.59 -6.03
N ALA A 114 -6.78 1.56 -5.84
CA ALA A 114 -8.12 1.33 -5.32
C ALA A 114 -9.13 2.33 -5.91
N GLY A 115 -10.39 1.90 -5.93
CA GLY A 115 -11.55 2.74 -6.23
C GLY A 115 -12.57 2.62 -5.11
N ASN A 116 -13.18 3.74 -4.70
CA ASN A 116 -14.26 3.72 -3.73
C ASN A 116 -15.22 4.90 -3.92
N PHE A 117 -16.50 4.64 -3.67
CA PHE A 117 -17.58 5.64 -3.61
C PHE A 117 -18.67 5.12 -2.68
N LEU A 118 -19.52 6.02 -2.18
CA LEU A 118 -20.65 5.61 -1.34
C LEU A 118 -21.88 5.34 -2.22
N CYS A 119 -22.48 4.14 -2.07
CA CYS A 119 -23.70 3.77 -2.77
C CYS A 119 -24.47 2.73 -1.96
N LYS A 120 -25.79 2.91 -1.80
CA LYS A 120 -26.64 1.91 -1.15
C LYS A 120 -26.68 0.63 -2.00
N ALA A 121 -26.83 -0.53 -1.35
CA ALA A 121 -26.79 -1.81 -2.03
C ALA A 121 -27.88 -1.98 -3.10
N ASP A 122 -29.07 -1.45 -2.85
CA ASP A 122 -30.22 -1.46 -3.77
C ASP A 122 -30.09 -0.47 -4.94
N GLU A 123 -29.24 0.55 -4.80
CA GLU A 123 -28.94 1.54 -5.85
C GLU A 123 -27.65 1.22 -6.63
N LEU A 124 -26.81 0.30 -6.12
CA LEU A 124 -25.52 -0.02 -6.71
C LEU A 124 -25.67 -0.81 -8.02
N SER A 125 -25.29 -0.17 -9.13
CA SER A 125 -25.36 -0.85 -10.43
C SER A 125 -24.33 -1.98 -10.54
N PRO A 126 -24.61 -3.04 -11.36
CA PRO A 126 -23.64 -4.10 -11.65
C PRO A 126 -22.30 -3.56 -12.18
N ASN A 127 -22.34 -2.51 -13.02
CA ASN A 127 -21.13 -1.87 -13.54
C ASN A 127 -20.34 -1.12 -12.44
N GLY A 128 -21.02 -0.42 -11.54
CA GLY A 128 -20.39 0.24 -10.40
C GLY A 128 -19.71 -0.77 -9.47
N PHE A 129 -20.37 -1.89 -9.16
CA PHE A 129 -19.78 -2.99 -8.41
C PHE A 129 -18.56 -3.57 -9.14
N GLY A 130 -18.71 -3.92 -10.43
CA GLY A 130 -17.66 -4.50 -11.25
C GLY A 130 -16.44 -3.59 -11.36
N THR A 131 -16.64 -2.26 -11.52
CA THR A 131 -15.53 -1.30 -11.63
C THR A 131 -14.60 -1.33 -10.40
N VAL A 132 -15.16 -1.42 -9.19
CA VAL A 132 -14.34 -1.46 -7.96
C VAL A 132 -13.65 -2.82 -7.83
N VAL A 133 -14.36 -3.91 -8.09
CA VAL A 133 -13.76 -5.26 -8.09
C VAL A 133 -12.63 -5.37 -9.12
N ASP A 134 -12.81 -4.80 -10.31
CA ASP A 134 -11.79 -4.80 -11.37
C ASP A 134 -10.53 -4.02 -10.97
N ILE A 135 -10.67 -2.90 -10.26
CA ILE A 135 -9.52 -2.12 -9.79
C ILE A 135 -8.86 -2.80 -8.58
N ASP A 136 -9.63 -3.03 -7.51
CA ASP A 136 -9.08 -3.40 -6.20
C ASP A 136 -8.65 -4.86 -6.12
N LEU A 137 -9.45 -5.78 -6.69
CA LEU A 137 -9.20 -7.23 -6.59
C LEU A 137 -8.49 -7.77 -7.82
N LYS A 138 -9.08 -7.62 -9.02
CA LYS A 138 -8.46 -8.11 -10.25
C LYS A 138 -7.17 -7.37 -10.56
N GLY A 139 -7.13 -6.03 -10.33
CA GLY A 139 -5.92 -5.24 -10.47
C GLY A 139 -4.80 -5.73 -9.56
N THR A 140 -5.09 -6.03 -8.28
CA THR A 140 -4.13 -6.64 -7.36
C THR A 140 -3.62 -7.99 -7.90
N PHE A 141 -4.51 -8.86 -8.37
CA PHE A 141 -4.11 -10.14 -8.98
C PHE A 141 -3.22 -9.95 -10.21
N ASN A 142 -3.59 -9.03 -11.12
CA ASN A 142 -2.82 -8.76 -12.33
C ASN A 142 -1.38 -8.34 -12.01
N VAL A 143 -1.21 -7.44 -11.03
CA VAL A 143 0.11 -6.98 -10.59
C VAL A 143 0.91 -8.11 -9.96
N CYS A 144 0.30 -8.87 -9.04
CA CYS A 144 0.96 -10.02 -8.42
C CYS A 144 1.45 -11.01 -9.48
N ARG A 145 0.57 -11.35 -10.45
CA ARG A 145 0.88 -12.30 -11.51
C ARG A 145 1.99 -11.82 -12.44
N ALA A 146 1.97 -10.54 -12.83
CA ALA A 146 2.98 -9.96 -13.71
C ALA A 146 4.36 -9.86 -13.02
N ALA A 147 4.40 -9.59 -11.71
CA ALA A 147 5.65 -9.47 -10.96
C ALA A 147 6.22 -10.82 -10.49
N PHE A 148 5.53 -11.94 -10.68
CA PHE A 148 5.88 -13.24 -10.10
C PHE A 148 7.31 -13.69 -10.40
N GLU A 149 7.75 -13.63 -11.66
CA GLU A 149 9.08 -14.12 -12.05
C GLU A 149 10.20 -13.27 -11.43
N GLU A 150 10.03 -11.94 -11.37
CA GLU A 150 11.00 -11.06 -10.70
C GLU A 150 11.02 -11.29 -9.18
N LEU A 151 9.85 -11.42 -8.55
CA LEU A 151 9.78 -11.72 -7.13
C LEU A 151 10.40 -13.09 -6.79
N LYS A 152 10.17 -14.11 -7.62
CA LYS A 152 10.77 -15.44 -7.47
C LYS A 152 12.30 -15.40 -7.59
N LYS A 153 12.83 -14.70 -8.61
CA LYS A 153 14.26 -14.51 -8.83
C LYS A 153 14.95 -13.84 -7.65
N ASN A 154 14.28 -12.83 -7.05
CA ASN A 154 14.85 -12.00 -5.99
C ASN A 154 14.44 -12.45 -4.57
N ARG A 155 13.64 -13.50 -4.43
CA ARG A 155 12.99 -13.91 -3.16
C ARG A 155 12.29 -12.72 -2.50
N GLY A 156 11.49 -12.03 -3.31
CA GLY A 156 10.87 -10.76 -2.96
C GLY A 156 9.63 -10.91 -2.09
N GLN A 157 8.84 -9.85 -2.05
CA GLN A 157 7.65 -9.83 -1.23
C GLN A 157 6.53 -8.96 -1.81
N ILE A 158 5.32 -9.22 -1.34
CA ILE A 158 4.11 -8.47 -1.70
C ILE A 158 3.50 -7.91 -0.42
N LEU A 159 3.14 -6.62 -0.46
CA LEU A 159 2.36 -5.94 0.54
C LEU A 159 1.04 -5.44 -0.10
N ASN A 160 -0.07 -6.04 0.27
CA ASN A 160 -1.39 -5.62 -0.19
C ASN A 160 -1.99 -4.59 0.79
N ILE A 161 -2.64 -3.56 0.26
CA ILE A 161 -3.43 -2.62 1.07
C ILE A 161 -4.89 -3.07 1.05
N SER A 162 -5.30 -3.69 2.16
CA SER A 162 -6.67 -4.12 2.42
C SER A 162 -7.47 -3.01 3.13
N ALA A 163 -8.47 -3.35 3.91
CA ALA A 163 -9.24 -2.46 4.77
C ALA A 163 -9.98 -3.28 5.84
N THR A 164 -10.47 -2.65 6.90
CA THR A 164 -11.29 -3.32 7.92
C THR A 164 -12.80 -3.34 7.60
N LEU A 165 -13.20 -2.80 6.46
CA LEU A 165 -14.61 -2.62 6.06
C LEU A 165 -15.43 -3.93 6.03
N HIS A 166 -14.81 -5.02 5.59
CA HIS A 166 -15.45 -6.33 5.47
C HIS A 166 -15.48 -7.12 6.80
N TYR A 167 -14.75 -6.69 7.81
CA TYR A 167 -14.83 -7.28 9.15
C TYR A 167 -16.08 -6.84 9.91
N LEU A 168 -16.57 -5.64 9.60
CA LEU A 168 -17.68 -4.99 10.32
C LEU A 168 -19.01 -4.97 9.57
N GLY A 169 -19.02 -5.17 8.25
CA GLY A 169 -20.17 -4.87 7.43
C GLY A 169 -20.46 -3.36 7.39
N THR A 170 -19.77 -2.64 6.49
CA THR A 170 -19.89 -1.17 6.38
C THR A 170 -20.97 -0.77 5.39
N PRO A 171 -22.03 -0.08 5.82
CA PRO A 171 -23.08 0.39 4.92
C PRO A 171 -22.54 1.25 3.78
N MET A 172 -23.19 1.20 2.60
CA MET A 172 -22.87 1.96 1.39
C MET A 172 -21.51 1.61 0.76
N GLN A 173 -20.81 0.57 1.23
CA GLN A 173 -19.48 0.17 0.76
C GLN A 173 -19.40 -1.33 0.40
N LEU A 174 -20.51 -1.91 -0.08
CA LEU A 174 -20.62 -3.33 -0.41
C LEU A 174 -19.52 -3.78 -1.40
N HIS A 175 -19.34 -3.03 -2.47
CA HIS A 175 -18.38 -3.32 -3.55
C HIS A 175 -16.92 -3.35 -3.08
N VAL A 176 -16.49 -2.33 -2.33
CA VAL A 176 -15.13 -2.27 -1.82
C VAL A 176 -14.90 -3.29 -0.69
N SER A 177 -15.91 -3.54 0.16
CA SER A 177 -15.84 -4.59 1.19
C SER A 177 -15.64 -5.97 0.57
N ALA A 178 -16.41 -6.31 -0.48
CA ALA A 178 -16.28 -7.56 -1.21
C ALA A 178 -14.89 -7.69 -1.88
N ALA A 179 -14.41 -6.60 -2.51
CA ALA A 179 -13.08 -6.59 -3.12
C ALA A 179 -11.96 -6.79 -2.10
N LYS A 180 -12.01 -6.11 -0.95
CA LYS A 180 -10.98 -6.22 0.11
C LYS A 180 -11.01 -7.57 0.82
N ALA A 181 -12.18 -8.18 1.00
CA ALA A 181 -12.27 -9.59 1.44
C ALA A 181 -11.55 -10.53 0.45
N GLY A 182 -11.71 -10.28 -0.85
CA GLY A 182 -10.97 -11.00 -1.90
C GLY A 182 -9.47 -10.75 -1.85
N VAL A 183 -9.02 -9.53 -1.57
CA VAL A 183 -7.59 -9.21 -1.39
C VAL A 183 -7.00 -9.95 -0.20
N ASP A 184 -7.72 -10.08 0.92
CA ASP A 184 -7.28 -10.87 2.07
C ASP A 184 -7.17 -12.36 1.74
N ALA A 185 -8.12 -12.88 0.95
CA ALA A 185 -8.06 -14.26 0.44
C ALA A 185 -6.86 -14.46 -0.49
N LEU A 186 -6.63 -13.53 -1.46
CA LEU A 186 -5.45 -13.54 -2.33
C LEU A 186 -4.16 -13.54 -1.52
N THR A 187 -4.05 -12.68 -0.50
CA THR A 187 -2.87 -12.60 0.37
C THR A 187 -2.53 -13.95 0.97
N ARG A 188 -3.51 -14.64 1.55
CA ARG A 188 -3.30 -15.94 2.20
C ARG A 188 -2.97 -17.06 1.20
N ASN A 189 -3.68 -17.11 0.08
CA ASN A 189 -3.44 -18.15 -0.93
C ASN A 189 -2.06 -18.00 -1.58
N LEU A 190 -1.68 -16.78 -2.00
CA LEU A 190 -0.37 -16.53 -2.61
C LEU A 190 0.76 -16.76 -1.61
N ALA A 191 0.57 -16.45 -0.32
CA ALA A 191 1.54 -16.75 0.73
C ALA A 191 1.84 -18.25 0.83
N VAL A 192 0.82 -19.10 0.72
CA VAL A 192 0.98 -20.56 0.75
C VAL A 192 1.64 -21.07 -0.53
N GLU A 193 1.12 -20.65 -1.71
CA GLU A 193 1.60 -21.17 -2.98
C GLU A 193 3.02 -20.70 -3.33
N TRP A 194 3.34 -19.43 -3.04
CA TRP A 194 4.60 -18.80 -3.45
C TRP A 194 5.67 -18.82 -2.35
N GLY A 195 5.31 -19.19 -1.13
CA GLY A 195 6.26 -19.33 -0.02
C GLY A 195 7.43 -20.27 -0.33
N ARG A 196 7.19 -21.36 -1.07
CA ARG A 196 8.23 -22.29 -1.54
C ARG A 196 9.28 -21.65 -2.48
N HIS A 197 8.95 -20.50 -3.08
CA HIS A 197 9.86 -19.70 -3.90
C HIS A 197 10.59 -18.62 -3.10
N GLY A 198 10.36 -18.56 -1.78
CA GLY A 198 10.91 -17.53 -0.91
C GLY A 198 10.17 -16.19 -0.99
N ILE A 199 8.98 -16.16 -1.61
CA ILE A 199 8.16 -14.96 -1.73
C ILE A 199 7.25 -14.87 -0.51
N ARG A 200 7.29 -13.75 0.22
CA ARG A 200 6.34 -13.45 1.30
C ARG A 200 5.18 -12.60 0.78
N VAL A 201 3.98 -12.87 1.23
CA VAL A 201 2.79 -12.10 0.86
C VAL A 201 2.02 -11.75 2.12
N ASN A 202 1.92 -10.46 2.42
CA ASN A 202 1.21 -9.94 3.58
C ASN A 202 0.30 -8.78 3.17
N ALA A 203 -0.59 -8.38 4.06
CA ALA A 203 -1.43 -7.21 3.88
C ALA A 203 -1.42 -6.31 5.11
N ILE A 204 -1.71 -5.03 4.91
CA ILE A 204 -2.15 -4.10 5.95
C ILE A 204 -3.63 -3.83 5.72
N ALA A 205 -4.43 -3.88 6.79
CA ALA A 205 -5.82 -3.46 6.78
C ALA A 205 -5.97 -2.16 7.61
N PRO A 206 -5.91 -0.99 6.95
CA PRO A 206 -6.10 0.29 7.63
C PRO A 206 -7.53 0.45 8.14
N GLY A 207 -7.67 1.11 9.29
CA GLY A 207 -8.91 1.69 9.73
C GLY A 207 -9.15 3.10 9.16
N PRO A 208 -9.91 3.94 9.86
CA PRO A 208 -10.14 5.32 9.46
C PRO A 208 -8.85 6.16 9.57
N ILE A 209 -8.25 6.55 8.42
CA ILE A 209 -7.02 7.35 8.32
C ILE A 209 -7.38 8.79 7.98
N GLY A 210 -7.23 9.71 8.96
CA GLY A 210 -7.80 11.04 8.96
C GLY A 210 -7.25 12.01 7.91
N ASP A 211 -5.98 11.89 7.57
CA ASP A 211 -5.26 12.77 6.65
C ASP A 211 -5.33 12.34 5.18
N THR A 212 -6.28 11.45 4.83
CA THR A 212 -6.50 10.99 3.45
C THR A 212 -7.60 11.76 2.73
N GLU A 213 -7.48 11.89 1.40
CA GLU A 213 -8.56 12.42 0.56
C GLU A 213 -9.82 11.54 0.62
N GLY A 214 -9.66 10.23 0.80
CA GLY A 214 -10.79 9.31 1.02
C GLY A 214 -11.61 9.71 2.25
N MET A 215 -10.96 9.98 3.38
CA MET A 215 -11.64 10.43 4.61
C MET A 215 -12.32 11.78 4.41
N LYS A 216 -11.68 12.74 3.76
CA LYS A 216 -12.26 14.06 3.47
C LYS A 216 -13.52 13.95 2.60
N ARG A 217 -13.46 13.10 1.56
CA ARG A 217 -14.54 12.95 0.57
C ARG A 217 -15.71 12.09 1.07
N LEU A 218 -15.43 11.03 1.82
CA LEU A 218 -16.44 10.01 2.17
C LEU A 218 -17.07 10.21 3.55
N VAL A 219 -16.45 11.00 4.44
CA VAL A 219 -16.94 11.19 5.81
C VAL A 219 -17.25 12.66 6.07
N PRO A 220 -18.53 13.07 6.12
CA PRO A 220 -18.93 14.43 6.48
C PRO A 220 -18.45 14.82 7.89
N GLU A 221 -18.12 16.11 8.09
CA GLU A 221 -17.63 16.63 9.38
C GLU A 221 -18.47 16.25 10.60
N PRO A 222 -19.85 16.34 10.57
CA PRO A 222 -20.65 15.96 11.72
C PRO A 222 -20.54 14.48 12.13
N ILE A 223 -20.13 13.62 11.18
CA ILE A 223 -19.99 12.18 11.40
C ILE A 223 -18.58 11.85 11.91
N LYS A 224 -17.58 12.67 11.57
CA LYS A 224 -16.18 12.42 11.96
C LYS A 224 -16.01 12.29 13.46
N GLU A 225 -16.59 13.19 14.24
CA GLU A 225 -16.47 13.12 15.71
C GLU A 225 -17.07 11.83 16.27
N LYS A 226 -18.25 11.42 15.81
CA LYS A 226 -18.90 10.17 16.21
C LYS A 226 -18.04 8.94 15.82
N LEU A 227 -17.41 8.99 14.64
CA LEU A 227 -16.53 7.93 14.18
C LEU A 227 -15.26 7.88 15.04
N ARG A 228 -14.66 9.05 15.35
CA ARG A 228 -13.48 9.15 16.21
C ARG A 228 -13.73 8.55 17.61
N GLN A 229 -14.88 8.82 18.20
CA GLN A 229 -15.29 8.29 19.51
C GLN A 229 -15.45 6.76 19.53
N ARG A 230 -15.67 6.13 18.37
CA ARG A 230 -15.73 4.67 18.24
C ARG A 230 -14.36 4.00 18.09
N ILE A 231 -13.29 4.78 17.95
CA ILE A 231 -11.94 4.24 17.89
C ILE A 231 -11.39 4.17 19.31
N PRO A 232 -11.05 3.00 19.86
CA PRO A 232 -10.58 2.86 21.25
C PRO A 232 -9.37 3.75 21.59
N LEU A 233 -8.44 3.97 20.62
CA LEU A 233 -7.33 4.91 20.82
C LEU A 233 -7.73 6.40 20.74
N GLY A 234 -9.02 6.74 20.56
CA GLY A 234 -9.57 8.09 20.63
C GLY A 234 -9.13 9.04 19.50
N ARG A 235 -8.45 8.53 18.47
CA ARG A 235 -7.99 9.34 17.32
C ARG A 235 -8.14 8.57 16.01
N PHE A 236 -8.24 9.32 14.92
CA PHE A 236 -7.99 8.73 13.61
C PHE A 236 -6.54 8.29 13.48
N GLY A 237 -6.30 7.27 12.67
CA GLY A 237 -4.96 6.96 12.19
C GLY A 237 -4.43 8.08 11.30
N MET A 238 -3.12 8.13 11.14
CA MET A 238 -2.42 8.97 10.17
C MET A 238 -1.75 8.08 9.13
N ILE A 239 -1.45 8.63 7.97
CA ILE A 239 -0.69 7.91 6.92
C ILE A 239 0.60 7.33 7.53
N GLN A 240 1.25 8.06 8.43
CA GLN A 240 2.46 7.61 9.13
C GLN A 240 2.26 6.33 9.96
N ASP A 241 1.07 6.08 10.52
CA ASP A 241 0.80 4.82 11.24
C ASP A 241 0.90 3.62 10.27
N ILE A 242 0.46 3.81 9.02
CA ILE A 242 0.53 2.80 7.96
C ILE A 242 1.95 2.68 7.39
N GLU A 243 2.66 3.81 7.22
CA GLU A 243 4.05 3.86 6.77
C GLU A 243 4.97 3.03 7.66
N ASN A 244 4.83 3.17 8.99
CA ASN A 244 5.61 2.39 9.96
C ASN A 244 5.35 0.88 9.82
N ALA A 245 4.08 0.48 9.68
CA ALA A 245 3.71 -0.92 9.47
C ALA A 245 4.27 -1.45 8.13
N ALA A 246 4.26 -0.62 7.06
CA ALA A 246 4.77 -0.99 5.76
C ALA A 246 6.30 -1.20 5.79
N VAL A 247 7.07 -0.29 6.40
CA VAL A 247 8.53 -0.47 6.55
C VAL A 247 8.84 -1.74 7.35
N PHE A 248 8.12 -2.00 8.46
CA PHE A 248 8.28 -3.22 9.23
C PHE A 248 8.05 -4.47 8.37
N LEU A 249 6.90 -4.58 7.72
CA LEU A 249 6.55 -5.74 6.90
C LEU A 249 7.47 -5.91 5.68
N CYS A 250 7.98 -4.79 5.13
CA CYS A 250 8.91 -4.79 4.00
C CYS A 250 10.37 -5.00 4.38
N SER A 251 10.71 -4.98 5.68
CA SER A 251 12.07 -5.21 6.16
C SER A 251 12.34 -6.67 6.52
N ASP A 252 13.61 -6.98 6.79
CA ASP A 252 14.05 -8.30 7.25
C ASP A 252 13.54 -8.66 8.65
N ALA A 253 13.06 -7.66 9.43
CA ALA A 253 12.41 -7.89 10.71
C ALA A 253 11.12 -8.74 10.60
N ALA A 254 10.50 -8.78 9.40
CA ALA A 254 9.30 -9.56 9.12
C ALA A 254 9.58 -10.86 8.33
N ASN A 255 10.81 -11.36 8.31
CA ASN A 255 11.20 -12.52 7.47
C ASN A 255 10.43 -13.82 7.75
N PHE A 256 9.82 -13.96 8.93
CA PHE A 256 9.00 -15.11 9.28
C PHE A 256 7.50 -14.80 9.32
N ILE A 257 7.10 -13.63 8.75
CA ILE A 257 5.70 -13.23 8.63
C ILE A 257 5.26 -13.45 7.18
N ASN A 258 4.29 -14.35 6.97
CA ASN A 258 3.77 -14.70 5.66
C ASN A 258 2.28 -15.03 5.76
N GLY A 259 1.43 -14.46 4.92
CA GLY A 259 -0.02 -14.62 4.93
C GLY A 259 -0.75 -13.79 5.99
N ALA A 260 -0.06 -12.89 6.69
CA ALA A 260 -0.66 -12.04 7.71
C ALA A 260 -1.44 -10.87 7.07
N VAL A 261 -2.58 -10.53 7.70
CA VAL A 261 -3.28 -9.27 7.49
C VAL A 261 -3.15 -8.46 8.77
N LEU A 262 -2.24 -7.48 8.75
CA LEU A 262 -1.97 -6.62 9.90
C LEU A 262 -3.01 -5.51 9.97
N VAL A 263 -3.89 -5.57 10.96
CA VAL A 263 -4.87 -4.50 11.20
C VAL A 263 -4.19 -3.32 11.87
N VAL A 264 -4.37 -2.12 11.29
CA VAL A 264 -3.85 -0.85 11.81
C VAL A 264 -5.00 0.16 11.85
N ASP A 265 -5.81 0.08 12.91
CA ASP A 265 -7.09 0.81 13.00
C ASP A 265 -7.41 1.40 14.39
N GLY A 266 -6.46 1.35 15.31
CA GLY A 266 -6.66 1.83 16.68
C GLY A 266 -7.67 1.02 17.50
N GLY A 267 -7.96 -0.23 17.08
CA GLY A 267 -8.93 -1.11 17.71
C GLY A 267 -10.37 -0.91 17.21
N HIS A 268 -10.58 -0.10 16.18
CA HIS A 268 -11.90 0.27 15.68
C HIS A 268 -12.79 -0.93 15.34
N TRP A 269 -12.28 -1.93 14.63
CA TRP A 269 -13.07 -3.09 14.23
C TRP A 269 -13.48 -3.99 15.40
N LEU A 270 -12.73 -3.98 16.51
CA LEU A 270 -13.04 -4.73 17.72
C LEU A 270 -14.11 -4.03 18.57
N ALA A 271 -14.23 -2.71 18.45
CA ALA A 271 -15.13 -1.90 19.24
C ALA A 271 -16.58 -1.90 18.73
N ALA A 272 -16.90 -2.60 17.64
CA ALA A 272 -18.24 -2.61 17.03
C ALA A 272 -19.36 -3.07 17.97
N ASN A 273 -19.04 -3.82 19.02
CA ASN A 273 -19.98 -4.36 19.99
C ASN A 273 -19.77 -3.78 21.42
N GLN A 274 -19.08 -2.64 21.55
CA GLN A 274 -19.00 -1.99 22.87
C GLN A 274 -20.38 -1.51 23.29
N LEU A 275 -20.79 -1.93 24.49
CA LEU A 275 -21.97 -1.36 25.13
C LEU A 275 -21.68 0.12 25.40
N PRO A 276 -22.62 1.03 25.07
CA PRO A 276 -22.49 2.41 25.49
C PRO A 276 -22.32 2.39 27.02
N ASP A 277 -21.29 3.05 27.56
CA ASP A 277 -21.07 3.21 29.00
C ASP A 277 -20.18 2.12 29.71
N LEU A 278 -19.41 1.32 28.96
CA LEU A 278 -18.32 0.52 29.56
C LEU A 278 -16.95 1.08 29.19
#